data_7beb74ef823259f341508481acdaf78d
#
_entry.id   7beb74ef823259f341508481acdaf78d
#
_cell.length_a   1.000
_cell.length_b   1.000
_cell.length_c   1.000
_cell.angle_alpha   90.00
_cell.angle_beta   90.00
_cell.angle_gamma   90.00
#
_symmetry.space_group_name_H-M   'P 1'
#
loop_
_entity.id
_entity.type
_entity.pdbx_description
1 polymer ?
#
loop_
_entity_poly.entity_id
_entity_poly.type
_entity_poly.pdbx_seq_one_letter_code
_entity_poly.pdbx_strand_id
1 'polypeptide(L)'
;IEKETGTRLDEMQKQAVAAAASHGLFILTGGPGTGKTTTINTIIRYFEEEGAELRLAAPTGRAAKRMTEATGYEAQTIHRLLELNGMPEEEQEGRAVHFDRNSENPLEADVIIIDEMSMVDIALMHSLLLAVTAGTRLILVGDENQLPSVGPGNVLRDIIRSGCFPVVELKKIFRQASESDIVVNAHKINRGEQVTINNKSRDFFFLKRYDADI
;
A
#
# COMPACT_ATOMS: atom_id res chain seq x y z
N ILE A 1 -7.51 0.41 -22.09
CA ILE A 1 -7.75 -0.04 -20.70
C ILE A 1 -9.21 0.23 -20.28
N GLU A 2 -9.72 1.50 -20.18
CA GLU A 2 -11.12 1.76 -19.76
C GLU A 2 -12.17 1.05 -20.66
N LYS A 3 -11.93 0.98 -21.96
CA LYS A 3 -12.83 0.28 -22.91
C LYS A 3 -12.81 -1.22 -22.76
N GLU A 4 -11.71 -1.80 -22.34
CA GLU A 4 -11.53 -3.26 -22.19
C GLU A 4 -12.02 -3.74 -20.83
N THR A 5 -11.83 -2.93 -19.80
CA THR A 5 -12.21 -3.28 -18.43
C THR A 5 -13.65 -2.94 -18.09
N GLY A 6 -14.29 -2.07 -18.86
CA GLY A 6 -15.59 -1.48 -18.53
C GLY A 6 -15.56 -0.59 -17.27
N THR A 7 -14.38 -0.36 -16.72
CA THR A 7 -14.19 0.46 -15.50
C THR A 7 -13.89 1.91 -15.88
N ARG A 8 -14.75 2.83 -15.48
CA ARG A 8 -14.54 4.26 -15.69
C ARG A 8 -13.71 4.83 -14.55
N LEU A 9 -12.51 5.30 -14.86
CA LEU A 9 -11.62 5.97 -13.92
C LEU A 9 -12.04 7.43 -13.71
N ASP A 10 -11.87 7.93 -12.49
CA ASP A 10 -11.95 9.38 -12.26
C ASP A 10 -10.63 10.07 -12.62
N GLU A 11 -10.64 11.42 -12.58
CA GLU A 11 -9.48 12.20 -12.99
C GLU A 11 -8.23 11.96 -12.12
N MET A 12 -8.42 11.73 -10.81
CA MET A 12 -7.30 11.45 -9.91
C MET A 12 -6.70 10.06 -10.18
N GLN A 13 -7.54 9.08 -10.49
CA GLN A 13 -7.10 7.74 -10.87
C GLN A 13 -6.33 7.76 -12.20
N LYS A 14 -6.79 8.53 -13.18
CA LYS A 14 -6.07 8.74 -14.46
C LYS A 14 -4.72 9.42 -14.24
N GLN A 15 -4.68 10.44 -13.39
CA GLN A 15 -3.43 11.10 -13.00
C GLN A 15 -2.46 10.13 -12.33
N ALA A 16 -2.95 9.22 -11.48
CA ALA A 16 -2.14 8.21 -10.83
C ALA A 16 -1.50 7.25 -11.84
N VAL A 17 -2.27 6.78 -12.83
CA VAL A 17 -1.73 5.93 -13.91
C VAL A 17 -0.68 6.67 -14.73
N ALA A 18 -0.94 7.93 -15.09
CA ALA A 18 0.02 8.75 -15.83
C ALA A 18 1.30 9.03 -15.01
N ALA A 19 1.18 9.27 -13.70
CA ALA A 19 2.31 9.48 -12.81
C ALA A 19 3.15 8.20 -12.67
N ALA A 20 2.51 7.03 -12.50
CA ALA A 20 3.19 5.74 -12.46
C ALA A 20 3.99 5.46 -13.75
N ALA A 21 3.44 5.82 -14.91
CA ALA A 21 4.10 5.63 -16.21
C ALA A 21 5.29 6.57 -16.43
N SER A 22 5.29 7.77 -15.83
CA SER A 22 6.26 8.83 -16.15
C SER A 22 7.37 9.03 -15.11
N HIS A 23 7.27 8.41 -13.92
CA HIS A 23 8.23 8.62 -12.83
C HIS A 23 8.86 7.30 -12.36
N GLY A 24 10.12 7.37 -11.93
CA GLY A 24 10.83 6.22 -11.36
C GLY A 24 10.36 5.86 -9.94
N LEU A 25 9.93 6.85 -9.14
CA LEU A 25 9.27 6.66 -7.87
C LEU A 25 7.99 7.48 -7.83
N PHE A 26 6.88 6.85 -7.43
CA PHE A 26 5.55 7.44 -7.36
C PHE A 26 4.80 6.96 -6.13
N ILE A 27 4.05 7.84 -5.48
CA ILE A 27 3.25 7.52 -4.31
C ILE A 27 1.76 7.67 -4.60
N LEU A 28 1.01 6.60 -4.36
CA LEU A 28 -0.44 6.58 -4.40
C LEU A 28 -0.98 6.49 -2.97
N THR A 29 -1.66 7.53 -2.50
CA THR A 29 -2.26 7.53 -1.16
C THR A 29 -3.75 7.76 -1.21
N GLY A 30 -4.44 7.40 -0.14
CA GLY A 30 -5.89 7.58 -0.01
C GLY A 30 -6.47 6.68 1.07
N GLY A 31 -7.56 7.13 1.67
CA GLY A 31 -8.26 6.40 2.72
C GLY A 31 -9.02 5.16 2.21
N PRO A 32 -9.73 4.47 3.09
CA PRO A 32 -10.54 3.32 2.72
C PRO A 32 -11.64 3.71 1.72
N GLY A 33 -11.90 2.85 0.74
CA GLY A 33 -12.96 3.04 -0.26
C GLY A 33 -12.72 4.11 -1.32
N THR A 34 -11.48 4.63 -1.44
CA THR A 34 -11.12 5.65 -2.44
C THR A 34 -10.68 5.08 -3.80
N GLY A 35 -10.70 3.74 -3.96
CA GLY A 35 -10.40 3.11 -5.23
C GLY A 35 -8.91 2.84 -5.49
N LYS A 36 -8.06 2.77 -4.45
CA LYS A 36 -6.64 2.39 -4.60
C LYS A 36 -6.48 1.09 -5.38
N THR A 37 -7.21 0.04 -5.02
CA THR A 37 -7.15 -1.27 -5.69
C THR A 37 -7.49 -1.18 -7.18
N THR A 38 -8.54 -0.44 -7.55
CA THR A 38 -8.90 -0.22 -8.96
C THR A 38 -7.78 0.50 -9.71
N THR A 39 -7.15 1.48 -9.06
CA THR A 39 -6.01 2.22 -9.64
C THR A 39 -4.79 1.32 -9.81
N ILE A 40 -4.47 0.49 -8.81
CA ILE A 40 -3.39 -0.51 -8.90
C ILE A 40 -3.64 -1.47 -10.08
N ASN A 41 -4.85 -2.02 -10.20
CA ASN A 41 -5.19 -2.91 -11.30
C ASN A 41 -5.03 -2.25 -12.68
N THR A 42 -5.35 -0.97 -12.77
CA THR A 42 -5.16 -0.23 -14.03
C THR A 42 -3.68 0.01 -14.32
N ILE A 43 -2.88 0.32 -13.30
CA ILE A 43 -1.42 0.47 -13.42
C ILE A 43 -0.78 -0.85 -13.85
N ILE A 44 -1.17 -1.97 -13.23
CA ILE A 44 -0.66 -3.29 -13.59
C ILE A 44 -0.93 -3.58 -15.07
N ARG A 45 -2.16 -3.42 -15.52
CA ARG A 45 -2.55 -3.66 -16.93
C ARG A 45 -1.78 -2.76 -17.90
N TYR A 46 -1.58 -1.49 -17.54
CA TYR A 46 -0.78 -0.59 -18.36
C TYR A 46 0.63 -1.13 -18.59
N PHE A 47 1.30 -1.57 -17.53
CA PHE A 47 2.65 -2.08 -17.65
C PHE A 47 2.72 -3.48 -18.29
N GLU A 48 1.67 -4.30 -18.18
CA GLU A 48 1.57 -5.54 -18.94
C GLU A 48 1.48 -5.31 -20.45
N GLU A 49 0.67 -4.32 -20.84
CA GLU A 49 0.55 -3.93 -22.27
C GLU A 49 1.90 -3.43 -22.81
N GLU A 50 2.74 -2.80 -21.96
CA GLU A 50 4.11 -2.41 -22.28
C GLU A 50 5.11 -3.57 -22.22
N GLY A 51 4.70 -4.77 -21.81
CA GLY A 51 5.56 -5.94 -21.68
C GLY A 51 6.55 -5.91 -20.52
N ALA A 52 6.27 -5.09 -19.50
CA ALA A 52 7.14 -4.92 -18.33
C ALA A 52 7.02 -6.09 -17.34
N GLU A 53 8.14 -6.45 -16.71
CA GLU A 53 8.17 -7.42 -15.62
C GLU A 53 7.76 -6.76 -14.30
N LEU A 54 6.63 -7.21 -13.72
CA LEU A 54 6.07 -6.66 -12.50
C LEU A 54 6.36 -7.56 -11.29
N ARG A 55 6.63 -6.92 -10.15
CA ARG A 55 6.65 -7.56 -8.83
C ARG A 55 5.70 -6.82 -7.90
N LEU A 56 4.84 -7.57 -7.21
CA LEU A 56 3.87 -7.04 -6.25
C LEU A 56 4.22 -7.53 -4.85
N ALA A 57 4.24 -6.61 -3.89
CA ALA A 57 4.51 -6.99 -2.51
C ALA A 57 3.75 -6.12 -1.49
N ALA A 58 3.70 -6.64 -0.26
CA ALA A 58 3.12 -5.96 0.89
C ALA A 58 3.90 -6.33 2.17
N PRO A 59 3.82 -5.55 3.25
CA PRO A 59 4.59 -5.82 4.46
C PRO A 59 4.15 -7.09 5.21
N THR A 60 2.91 -7.54 5.04
CA THR A 60 2.36 -8.71 5.74
C THR A 60 1.78 -9.75 4.78
N GLY A 61 1.79 -11.03 5.19
CA GLY A 61 1.19 -12.11 4.40
C GLY A 61 -0.30 -11.91 4.13
N ARG A 62 -1.05 -11.33 5.10
CA ARG A 62 -2.47 -11.02 4.92
C ARG A 62 -2.69 -9.94 3.86
N ALA A 63 -1.86 -8.90 3.86
CA ALA A 63 -1.93 -7.83 2.85
C ALA A 63 -1.54 -8.36 1.47
N ALA A 64 -0.47 -9.15 1.37
CA ALA A 64 -0.06 -9.79 0.12
C ALA A 64 -1.17 -10.69 -0.45
N LYS A 65 -1.78 -11.53 0.38
CA LYS A 65 -2.91 -12.37 -0.05
C LYS A 65 -4.09 -11.54 -0.58
N ARG A 66 -4.46 -10.47 0.13
CA ARG A 66 -5.52 -9.55 -0.33
C ARG A 66 -5.16 -8.89 -1.65
N MET A 67 -3.91 -8.50 -1.83
CA MET A 67 -3.42 -7.91 -3.07
C MET A 67 -3.54 -8.92 -4.22
N THR A 68 -3.15 -10.18 -4.01
CA THR A 68 -3.32 -11.26 -5.00
C THR A 68 -4.79 -11.47 -5.36
N GLU A 69 -5.67 -11.59 -4.36
CA GLU A 69 -7.12 -11.79 -4.59
C GLU A 69 -7.75 -10.62 -5.35
N ALA A 70 -7.30 -9.41 -5.08
CA ALA A 70 -7.87 -8.19 -5.66
C ALA A 70 -7.33 -7.86 -7.07
N THR A 71 -6.10 -8.26 -7.37
CA THR A 71 -5.44 -7.96 -8.65
C THR A 71 -5.43 -9.13 -9.62
N GLY A 72 -5.50 -10.36 -9.12
CA GLY A 72 -5.28 -11.59 -9.89
C GLY A 72 -3.79 -11.89 -10.14
N TYR A 73 -2.87 -11.02 -9.68
CA TYR A 73 -1.41 -11.19 -9.77
C TYR A 73 -0.84 -11.72 -8.49
N GLU A 74 0.15 -12.58 -8.58
CA GLU A 74 0.84 -13.07 -7.39
C GLU A 74 1.55 -11.93 -6.67
N ALA A 75 1.16 -11.68 -5.43
CA ALA A 75 1.83 -10.76 -4.53
C ALA A 75 2.42 -11.53 -3.35
N GLN A 76 3.57 -11.10 -2.88
CA GLN A 76 4.28 -11.72 -1.76
C GLN A 76 4.60 -10.71 -0.66
N THR A 77 5.14 -11.17 0.47
CA THR A 77 5.63 -10.22 1.46
C THR A 77 6.93 -9.58 0.99
N ILE A 78 7.20 -8.34 1.44
CA ILE A 78 8.48 -7.67 1.13
C ILE A 78 9.65 -8.56 1.57
N HIS A 79 9.54 -9.24 2.71
CA HIS A 79 10.56 -10.18 3.20
C HIS A 79 10.81 -11.34 2.23
N ARG A 80 9.75 -11.89 1.62
CA ARG A 80 9.90 -12.96 0.61
C ARG A 80 10.43 -12.41 -0.70
N LEU A 81 10.02 -11.20 -1.10
CA LEU A 81 10.54 -10.53 -2.28
C LEU A 81 12.05 -10.30 -2.17
N LEU A 82 12.52 -9.94 -0.98
CA LEU A 82 13.94 -9.75 -0.68
C LEU A 82 14.68 -11.05 -0.36
N GLU A 83 14.01 -12.20 -0.45
CA GLU A 83 14.61 -13.53 -0.19
C GLU A 83 15.28 -13.57 1.18
N LEU A 84 14.44 -13.36 2.23
CA LEU A 84 14.90 -13.48 3.61
C LEU A 84 15.42 -14.89 3.85
N ASN A 85 16.71 -15.05 4.04
CA ASN A 85 17.32 -16.32 4.44
C ASN A 85 16.99 -16.58 5.90
N GLY A 86 16.10 -17.58 6.12
CA GLY A 86 15.69 -18.00 7.44
C GLY A 86 16.83 -18.66 8.19
N MET A 87 17.51 -17.91 9.06
CA MET A 87 18.12 -18.56 10.24
C MET A 87 17.02 -18.86 11.24
N PRO A 88 17.09 -20.02 11.96
CA PRO A 88 16.19 -20.35 13.05
C PRO A 88 16.10 -19.19 14.05
N GLU A 89 14.91 -18.94 14.62
CA GLU A 89 14.67 -17.84 15.58
C GLU A 89 15.66 -17.84 16.76
N GLU A 90 16.21 -18.99 17.10
CA GLU A 90 17.19 -19.19 18.19
C GLU A 90 18.57 -18.56 17.91
N GLU A 91 18.90 -18.22 16.65
CA GLU A 91 20.18 -17.59 16.30
C GLU A 91 20.06 -16.09 15.98
N GLN A 92 18.86 -15.49 16.11
CA GLN A 92 18.60 -14.11 15.71
C GLN A 92 18.90 -13.06 16.79
N GLU A 93 19.19 -13.45 18.03
CA GLU A 93 19.55 -12.48 19.08
C GLU A 93 20.83 -11.72 18.71
N GLY A 94 20.62 -10.49 18.22
CA GLY A 94 21.69 -9.50 17.98
C GLY A 94 22.31 -9.47 16.58
N ARG A 95 21.82 -10.26 15.59
CA ARG A 95 22.28 -10.17 14.21
C ARG A 95 21.30 -9.36 13.32
N ALA A 96 21.88 -8.56 12.43
CA ALA A 96 21.09 -7.84 11.42
C ALA A 96 20.37 -8.85 10.51
N VAL A 97 19.11 -8.59 10.21
CA VAL A 97 18.33 -9.36 9.23
C VAL A 97 19.08 -9.34 7.90
N HIS A 98 19.38 -10.53 7.34
CA HIS A 98 20.08 -10.65 6.08
C HIS A 98 19.12 -11.01 4.96
N PHE A 99 19.12 -10.21 3.91
CA PHE A 99 18.38 -10.45 2.67
C PHE A 99 19.33 -10.80 1.55
N ASP A 100 19.01 -11.83 0.75
CA ASP A 100 19.79 -12.22 -0.41
C ASP A 100 19.69 -11.20 -1.54
N ARG A 101 18.51 -10.53 -1.66
CA ARG A 101 18.33 -9.42 -2.59
C ARG A 101 18.85 -8.13 -1.96
N ASN A 102 19.84 -7.54 -2.58
CA ASN A 102 20.57 -6.34 -2.13
C ASN A 102 21.28 -5.66 -3.30
N SER A 103 22.21 -4.74 -3.05
CA SER A 103 22.94 -4.01 -4.08
C SER A 103 23.88 -4.88 -4.98
N GLU A 104 24.30 -6.03 -4.48
CA GLU A 104 25.15 -6.99 -5.23
C GLU A 104 24.30 -8.02 -5.99
N ASN A 105 23.08 -8.29 -5.52
CA ASN A 105 22.10 -9.20 -6.11
C ASN A 105 20.72 -8.54 -6.16
N PRO A 106 20.49 -7.56 -7.03
CA PRO A 106 19.27 -6.78 -7.04
C PRO A 106 18.06 -7.56 -7.55
N LEU A 107 16.88 -6.97 -7.34
CA LEU A 107 15.62 -7.48 -7.89
C LEU A 107 15.60 -7.27 -9.41
N GLU A 108 15.27 -8.33 -10.12
CA GLU A 108 15.03 -8.29 -11.56
C GLU A 108 13.54 -7.97 -11.78
N ALA A 109 13.24 -6.69 -12.00
CA ALA A 109 11.91 -6.22 -12.30
C ALA A 109 11.94 -4.82 -12.93
N ASP A 110 11.03 -4.57 -13.87
CA ASP A 110 10.85 -3.24 -14.45
C ASP A 110 9.97 -2.35 -13.54
N VAL A 111 9.03 -2.97 -12.83
CA VAL A 111 8.08 -2.29 -11.95
C VAL A 111 7.88 -3.06 -10.66
N ILE A 112 8.03 -2.38 -9.54
CA ILE A 112 7.73 -2.93 -8.20
C ILE A 112 6.60 -2.11 -7.59
N ILE A 113 5.52 -2.77 -7.18
CA ILE A 113 4.38 -2.16 -6.51
C ILE A 113 4.32 -2.66 -5.08
N ILE A 114 4.42 -1.75 -4.12
CA ILE A 114 4.32 -2.07 -2.69
C ILE A 114 3.04 -1.47 -2.14
N ASP A 115 2.14 -2.31 -1.64
CA ASP A 115 0.90 -1.87 -0.97
C ASP A 115 1.06 -1.87 0.56
N GLU A 116 0.15 -1.22 1.27
CA GLU A 116 0.14 -1.05 2.73
C GLU A 116 1.43 -0.43 3.30
N MET A 117 1.97 0.56 2.60
CA MET A 117 3.23 1.23 2.95
C MET A 117 3.25 1.90 4.33
N SER A 118 2.08 2.19 4.93
CA SER A 118 1.99 2.70 6.30
C SER A 118 2.61 1.77 7.35
N MET A 119 2.67 0.46 7.05
CA MET A 119 3.23 -0.58 7.93
C MET A 119 4.72 -0.85 7.70
N VAL A 120 5.35 -0.18 6.72
CA VAL A 120 6.78 -0.36 6.39
C VAL A 120 7.61 0.57 7.26
N ASP A 121 8.55 0.01 8.03
CA ASP A 121 9.51 0.77 8.83
C ASP A 121 10.76 1.17 8.03
N ILE A 122 11.65 1.93 8.67
CA ILE A 122 12.85 2.45 7.99
C ILE A 122 13.86 1.35 7.63
N ALA A 123 13.94 0.29 8.44
CA ALA A 123 14.88 -0.80 8.20
C ALA A 123 14.45 -1.64 6.98
N LEU A 124 13.16 -1.97 6.90
CA LEU A 124 12.61 -2.72 5.76
C LEU A 124 12.65 -1.87 4.48
N MET A 125 12.35 -0.57 4.56
CA MET A 125 12.46 0.34 3.41
C MET A 125 13.91 0.47 2.93
N HIS A 126 14.88 0.58 3.84
CA HIS A 126 16.28 0.61 3.48
C HIS A 126 16.70 -0.66 2.73
N SER A 127 16.33 -1.83 3.24
CA SER A 127 16.64 -3.11 2.59
C SER A 127 15.98 -3.23 1.20
N LEU A 128 14.74 -2.77 1.05
CA LEU A 128 14.06 -2.72 -0.24
C LEU A 128 14.81 -1.82 -1.23
N LEU A 129 15.19 -0.62 -0.81
CA LEU A 129 15.90 0.32 -1.69
C LEU A 129 17.26 -0.16 -2.11
N LEU A 130 17.98 -0.92 -1.27
CA LEU A 130 19.25 -1.56 -1.65
C LEU A 130 19.08 -2.61 -2.75
N ALA A 131 17.92 -3.25 -2.83
CA ALA A 131 17.63 -4.27 -3.82
C ALA A 131 17.02 -3.73 -5.13
N VAL A 132 16.64 -2.46 -5.17
CA VAL A 132 16.04 -1.82 -6.35
C VAL A 132 17.14 -1.18 -7.21
N THR A 133 17.16 -1.50 -8.51
CA THR A 133 18.13 -0.94 -9.45
C THR A 133 17.66 0.36 -10.09
N ALA A 134 18.62 1.12 -10.61
CA ALA A 134 18.31 2.27 -11.45
C ALA A 134 17.60 1.80 -12.72
N GLY A 135 16.45 2.45 -13.02
CA GLY A 135 15.56 2.07 -14.13
C GLY A 135 14.30 1.32 -13.70
N THR A 136 14.34 0.60 -12.59
CA THR A 136 13.12 0.00 -12.00
C THR A 136 12.19 1.10 -11.46
N ARG A 137 10.92 1.01 -11.80
CA ARG A 137 9.88 1.90 -11.25
C ARG A 137 9.38 1.38 -9.91
N LEU A 138 9.39 2.22 -8.90
CA LEU A 138 8.89 1.89 -7.56
C LEU A 138 7.59 2.65 -7.27
N ILE A 139 6.50 1.92 -7.12
CA ILE A 139 5.17 2.46 -6.85
C ILE A 139 4.80 2.11 -5.42
N LEU A 140 4.72 3.12 -4.57
CA LEU A 140 4.39 2.99 -3.15
C LEU A 140 2.93 3.34 -2.91
N VAL A 141 2.17 2.39 -2.39
CA VAL A 141 0.73 2.56 -2.15
C VAL A 141 0.43 2.44 -0.66
N GLY A 142 -0.40 3.34 -0.14
CA GLY A 142 -0.78 3.27 1.28
C GLY A 142 -1.78 4.34 1.66
N ASP A 143 -2.02 4.43 2.96
CA ASP A 143 -2.86 5.46 3.58
C ASP A 143 -2.04 6.14 4.67
N GLU A 144 -1.69 7.40 4.46
CA GLU A 144 -0.89 8.18 5.41
C GLU A 144 -1.58 8.43 6.75
N ASN A 145 -2.91 8.24 6.80
CA ASN A 145 -3.73 8.42 7.99
C ASN A 145 -3.92 7.12 8.79
N GLN A 146 -3.44 5.99 8.30
CA GLN A 146 -3.41 4.74 9.06
C GLN A 146 -2.31 4.77 10.13
N LEU A 147 -2.40 3.81 11.07
CA LEU A 147 -1.38 3.63 12.08
C LEU A 147 -0.01 3.37 11.43
N PRO A 148 1.06 4.00 11.95
CA PRO A 148 2.40 3.75 11.45
C PRO A 148 2.88 2.34 11.78
N SER A 149 4.03 1.95 11.22
CA SER A 149 4.71 0.70 11.52
C SER A 149 5.01 0.57 13.02
N VAL A 150 5.10 -0.67 13.49
CA VAL A 150 5.55 -0.98 14.86
C VAL A 150 7.05 -0.70 15.00
N GLY A 151 7.83 -0.92 13.94
CA GLY A 151 9.24 -0.58 13.87
C GLY A 151 9.47 0.94 13.72
N PRO A 152 10.73 1.39 13.82
CA PRO A 152 11.07 2.81 13.84
C PRO A 152 10.81 3.50 12.50
N GLY A 153 10.36 4.75 12.55
CA GLY A 153 10.14 5.62 11.39
C GLY A 153 8.69 5.67 10.93
N ASN A 154 8.37 6.70 10.15
CA ASN A 154 7.08 6.87 9.51
C ASN A 154 7.29 7.11 8.01
N VAL A 155 7.84 6.09 7.36
CA VAL A 155 8.41 6.17 6.01
C VAL A 155 7.45 6.79 5.00
N LEU A 156 6.23 6.28 4.89
CA LEU A 156 5.25 6.78 3.91
C LEU A 156 4.97 8.27 4.13
N ARG A 157 4.67 8.67 5.37
CA ARG A 157 4.36 10.07 5.71
C ARG A 157 5.55 10.99 5.49
N ASP A 158 6.75 10.53 5.84
CA ASP A 158 7.97 11.34 5.72
C ASP A 158 8.32 11.55 4.24
N ILE A 159 8.16 10.54 3.38
CA ILE A 159 8.34 10.67 1.94
C ILE A 159 7.31 11.64 1.34
N ILE A 160 6.03 11.52 1.71
CA ILE A 160 4.97 12.42 1.25
C ILE A 160 5.29 13.87 1.67
N ARG A 161 5.64 14.09 2.93
CA ARG A 161 5.95 15.42 3.49
C ARG A 161 7.21 16.05 2.93
N SER A 162 8.15 15.25 2.45
CA SER A 162 9.37 15.77 1.82
C SER A 162 9.08 16.59 0.56
N GLY A 163 7.97 16.32 -0.12
CA GLY A 163 7.60 16.96 -1.39
C GLY A 163 8.57 16.65 -2.55
N CYS A 164 9.49 15.70 -2.36
CA CYS A 164 10.53 15.37 -3.35
C CYS A 164 10.03 14.44 -4.48
N PHE A 165 8.92 13.75 -4.26
CA PHE A 165 8.41 12.75 -5.19
C PHE A 165 6.95 13.04 -5.57
N PRO A 166 6.50 12.63 -6.76
CA PRO A 166 5.11 12.77 -7.18
C PRO A 166 4.20 11.94 -6.27
N VAL A 167 3.14 12.58 -5.80
CA VAL A 167 2.11 11.99 -4.95
C VAL A 167 0.75 12.24 -5.57
N VAL A 168 -0.07 11.20 -5.70
CA VAL A 168 -1.49 11.34 -6.02
C VAL A 168 -2.31 10.83 -4.84
N GLU A 169 -3.15 11.71 -4.30
CA GLU A 169 -4.05 11.41 -3.20
C GLU A 169 -5.47 11.20 -3.74
N LEU A 170 -6.01 9.98 -3.57
CA LEU A 170 -7.38 9.65 -3.90
C LEU A 170 -8.32 10.08 -2.76
N LYS A 171 -9.14 11.10 -3.00
CA LYS A 171 -10.06 11.68 -1.99
C LYS A 171 -11.50 11.22 -2.14
N LYS A 172 -11.89 10.79 -3.33
CA LYS A 172 -13.27 10.44 -3.64
C LYS A 172 -13.62 9.07 -3.07
N ILE A 173 -14.61 9.04 -2.19
CA ILE A 173 -15.20 7.79 -1.68
C ILE A 173 -16.22 7.30 -2.71
N PHE A 174 -16.05 6.08 -3.23
CA PHE A 174 -16.99 5.52 -4.19
C PHE A 174 -18.28 5.03 -3.51
N ARG A 175 -19.39 4.98 -4.28
CA ARG A 175 -20.74 4.72 -3.76
C ARG A 175 -20.84 3.50 -2.85
N GLN A 176 -20.25 2.36 -3.25
CA GLN A 176 -20.29 1.14 -2.41
C GLN A 176 -19.64 1.36 -1.04
N ALA A 177 -18.55 2.11 -0.99
CA ALA A 177 -17.84 2.43 0.25
C ALA A 177 -18.58 3.51 1.07
N SER A 178 -19.28 4.44 0.42
CA SER A 178 -20.08 5.46 1.12
C SER A 178 -21.34 4.92 1.80
N GLU A 179 -21.75 3.69 1.49
CA GLU A 179 -22.84 2.99 2.17
C GLU A 179 -22.37 2.30 3.47
N SER A 180 -21.06 2.22 3.71
CA SER A 180 -20.47 1.70 4.94
C SER A 180 -20.23 2.82 5.96
N ASP A 181 -20.89 2.75 7.10
CA ASP A 181 -20.69 3.72 8.18
C ASP A 181 -19.31 3.58 8.82
N ILE A 182 -18.67 2.40 8.76
CA ILE A 182 -17.26 2.22 9.16
C ILE A 182 -16.37 3.12 8.31
N VAL A 183 -16.53 3.10 6.99
CA VAL A 183 -15.71 3.91 6.06
C VAL A 183 -15.99 5.40 6.25
N VAL A 184 -17.26 5.79 6.31
CA VAL A 184 -17.65 7.19 6.52
C VAL A 184 -17.13 7.73 7.84
N ASN A 185 -17.24 6.96 8.93
CA ASN A 185 -16.76 7.37 10.25
C ASN A 185 -15.22 7.41 10.31
N ALA A 186 -14.51 6.51 9.63
CA ALA A 186 -13.06 6.58 9.52
C ALA A 186 -12.60 7.90 8.87
N HIS A 187 -13.24 8.33 7.78
CA HIS A 187 -12.95 9.61 7.15
C HIS A 187 -13.32 10.82 8.03
N LYS A 188 -14.40 10.73 8.82
CA LYS A 188 -14.76 11.77 9.80
C LYS A 188 -13.68 11.90 10.88
N ILE A 189 -13.23 10.78 11.44
CA ILE A 189 -12.18 10.75 12.47
C ILE A 189 -10.89 11.40 11.93
N ASN A 190 -10.48 11.05 10.71
CA ASN A 190 -9.28 11.64 10.09
C ASN A 190 -9.39 13.16 9.90
N ARG A 191 -10.59 13.70 9.71
CA ARG A 191 -10.84 15.15 9.61
C ARG A 191 -11.10 15.84 10.95
N GLY A 192 -11.08 15.09 12.05
CA GLY A 192 -11.42 15.61 13.39
C GLY A 192 -12.92 15.88 13.58
N GLU A 193 -13.78 15.30 12.74
CA GLU A 193 -15.23 15.44 12.81
C GLU A 193 -15.83 14.42 13.80
N GLN A 194 -16.98 14.76 14.36
CA GLN A 194 -17.70 13.84 15.25
C GLN A 194 -18.29 12.66 14.46
N VAL A 195 -18.11 11.46 14.99
CA VAL A 195 -18.72 10.24 14.46
C VAL A 195 -20.19 10.14 14.86
N THR A 196 -21.00 9.52 14.03
CA THR A 196 -22.40 9.25 14.32
C THR A 196 -22.51 7.97 15.15
N ILE A 197 -22.96 8.10 16.42
CA ILE A 197 -23.09 7.00 17.40
C ILE A 197 -24.57 6.78 17.72
N ASN A 198 -25.34 6.32 16.76
CA ASN A 198 -26.78 6.10 16.94
C ASN A 198 -27.18 4.62 16.93
N ASN A 199 -26.25 3.69 16.71
CA ASN A 199 -26.47 2.24 16.64
C ASN A 199 -27.59 1.80 15.66
N LYS A 200 -27.88 2.64 14.64
CA LYS A 200 -28.84 2.33 13.56
C LYS A 200 -28.13 1.89 12.28
N SER A 201 -26.81 1.84 12.32
CA SER A 201 -25.96 1.42 11.23
C SER A 201 -26.08 -0.08 10.95
N ARG A 202 -25.70 -0.50 9.73
CA ARG A 202 -25.60 -1.91 9.36
C ARG A 202 -24.26 -2.54 9.77
N ASP A 203 -23.20 -1.74 9.91
CA ASP A 203 -21.84 -2.20 10.07
C ASP A 203 -21.03 -1.45 11.15
N PHE A 204 -21.56 -0.35 11.70
CA PHE A 204 -20.90 0.43 12.74
C PHE A 204 -21.75 0.52 14.01
N PHE A 205 -21.23 -0.03 15.12
CA PHE A 205 -21.94 -0.06 16.40
C PHE A 205 -21.03 0.45 17.52
N PHE A 206 -21.59 1.30 18.38
CA PHE A 206 -20.93 1.78 19.58
C PHE A 206 -21.48 1.05 20.80
N LEU A 207 -20.64 0.25 21.45
CA LEU A 207 -20.98 -0.46 22.68
C LEU A 207 -20.36 0.25 23.88
N LYS A 208 -21.20 0.75 24.78
CA LYS A 208 -20.78 1.35 26.04
C LYS A 208 -20.54 0.23 27.04
N ARG A 209 -19.30 0.02 27.46
CA ARG A 209 -18.93 -0.91 28.54
C ARG A 209 -18.37 -0.11 29.70
N TYR A 210 -18.78 -0.47 30.91
CA TYR A 210 -18.39 0.22 32.15
C TYR A 210 -17.41 -0.58 32.99
N ASP A 211 -17.22 -1.89 32.72
CA ASP A 211 -16.32 -2.75 33.46
C ASP A 211 -15.08 -3.12 32.64
N ALA A 212 -13.93 -3.14 33.36
CA ALA A 212 -12.62 -3.45 32.81
C ALA A 212 -12.38 -4.97 32.60
N ASP A 213 -13.40 -5.80 32.77
CA ASP A 213 -13.34 -7.24 32.56
C ASP A 213 -13.48 -7.55 31.05
N ILE A 214 -12.35 -7.52 30.38
CA ILE A 214 -12.15 -8.04 29.02
C ILE A 214 -11.05 -9.07 29.07
#